data_a4044fea094d892b21b8b1b8e7b78d26
#
_entry.id   a4044fea094d892b21b8b1b8e7b78d26
#
_cell.length_a   1.000
_cell.length_b   1.000
_cell.length_c   1.000
_cell.angle_alpha   90.00
_cell.angle_beta   90.00
_cell.angle_gamma   90.00
#
_symmetry.space_group_name_H-M   'P 1'
#
loop_
_entity.id
_entity.type
_entity.pdbx_description
1 polymer ?
#
loop_
_entity_poly.entity_id
_entity_poly.type
_entity_poly.pdbx_seq_one_letter_code
_entity_poly.pdbx_strand_id
1 'polypeptide(L)'
;RERPVIIVNDQRQAMAFGSRHCFKSVQATEIAALLSWSALAQNDRIGGLIFNDSDHTEIKPKRHKSSVLSVLRASHDYNHQAVEFKQIDQPEKINIVIKELRQTIKPGSNVFIISDFIGLNESGIKHLHSIKKHVDITAIKINDPLETALPYHAGKQYSNGEKEVSFDTNNRYFTEQFKQQFLDNNAFISHNLQ
;
A
#
# COMPACT_ATOMS: atom_id res chain seq x y z
N ARG A 1 24.88 -4.84 14.10
CA ARG A 1 23.82 -5.73 14.60
C ARG A 1 22.82 -5.90 13.46
N GLU A 2 22.65 -7.10 12.94
CA GLU A 2 21.71 -7.42 11.87
C GLU A 2 20.27 -7.16 12.35
N ARG A 3 19.50 -6.35 11.61
CA ARG A 3 18.09 -6.14 11.88
C ARG A 3 17.24 -6.84 10.82
N PRO A 4 16.11 -7.45 11.17
CA PRO A 4 15.12 -7.86 10.16
C PRO A 4 14.46 -6.62 9.59
N VAL A 5 14.50 -6.48 8.27
CA VAL A 5 13.76 -5.47 7.51
C VAL A 5 12.59 -6.17 6.82
N ILE A 6 11.39 -5.71 7.09
CA ILE A 6 10.14 -6.27 6.55
C ILE A 6 9.50 -5.23 5.64
N ILE A 7 9.28 -5.62 4.40
CA ILE A 7 8.56 -4.81 3.42
C ILE A 7 7.10 -5.28 3.38
N VAL A 8 6.18 -4.43 3.80
CA VAL A 8 4.73 -4.64 3.60
C VAL A 8 4.34 -3.85 2.37
N ASN A 9 4.01 -4.56 1.28
CA ASN A 9 3.72 -3.95 -0.02
C ASN A 9 2.28 -4.24 -0.44
N ASP A 10 1.52 -3.17 -0.59
CA ASP A 10 0.12 -3.19 -1.00
C ASP A 10 0.00 -3.29 -2.52
N GLN A 11 -0.65 -4.35 -2.99
CA GLN A 11 -0.92 -4.62 -4.41
C GLN A 11 -2.43 -4.86 -4.65
N ARG A 12 -3.30 -4.25 -3.82
CA ARG A 12 -4.75 -4.32 -4.00
C ARG A 12 -5.19 -3.62 -5.28
N GLN A 13 -6.42 -3.89 -5.70
CA GLN A 13 -7.05 -3.27 -6.89
C GLN A 13 -6.98 -1.74 -6.85
N ALA A 14 -7.18 -1.12 -5.67
CA ALA A 14 -7.06 0.32 -5.46
C ALA A 14 -5.67 0.87 -5.80
N MET A 15 -4.61 0.04 -5.73
CA MET A 15 -3.25 0.39 -6.12
C MET A 15 -2.98 0.24 -7.63
N ALA A 16 -3.82 -0.50 -8.36
CA ALA A 16 -3.76 -0.64 -9.83
C ALA A 16 -4.35 0.59 -10.54
N PHE A 17 -4.01 1.77 -10.05
CA PHE A 17 -4.44 3.07 -10.57
C PHE A 17 -3.24 4.00 -10.74
N GLY A 18 -3.26 4.79 -11.81
CA GLY A 18 -2.25 5.81 -12.06
C GLY A 18 -2.63 6.71 -13.23
N SER A 19 -2.47 8.01 -13.04
CA SER A 19 -2.91 9.03 -14.02
C SER A 19 -1.76 9.65 -14.84
N ARG A 20 -0.52 9.38 -14.47
CA ARG A 20 0.65 10.01 -15.14
C ARG A 20 1.69 9.01 -15.62
N HIS A 21 2.61 8.59 -14.76
CA HIS A 21 3.79 7.82 -15.16
C HIS A 21 3.59 6.32 -15.07
N CYS A 22 3.03 5.85 -13.96
CA CYS A 22 2.80 4.43 -13.68
C CYS A 22 1.67 4.26 -12.66
N PHE A 23 1.25 3.03 -12.45
CA PHE A 23 0.31 2.70 -11.38
C PHE A 23 0.95 2.87 -9.99
N LYS A 24 0.16 3.18 -8.98
CA LYS A 24 0.61 3.25 -7.57
C LYS A 24 1.29 1.95 -7.15
N SER A 25 0.78 0.79 -7.57
CA SER A 25 1.35 -0.54 -7.31
C SER A 25 2.75 -0.73 -7.88
N VAL A 26 3.03 -0.18 -9.07
CA VAL A 26 4.37 -0.18 -9.68
C VAL A 26 5.30 0.70 -8.88
N GLN A 27 4.91 1.92 -8.55
CA GLN A 27 5.70 2.84 -7.73
C GLN A 27 5.99 2.24 -6.33
N ALA A 28 5.00 1.60 -5.70
CA ALA A 28 5.18 0.90 -4.44
C ALA A 28 6.23 -0.23 -4.55
N THR A 29 6.21 -0.98 -5.66
CA THR A 29 7.19 -2.05 -5.92
C THR A 29 8.60 -1.51 -6.18
N GLU A 30 8.74 -0.37 -6.86
CA GLU A 30 10.03 0.29 -7.06
C GLU A 30 10.64 0.74 -5.72
N ILE A 31 9.83 1.34 -4.84
CA ILE A 31 10.25 1.73 -3.49
C ILE A 31 10.62 0.48 -2.67
N ALA A 32 9.83 -0.58 -2.72
CA ALA A 32 10.12 -1.86 -2.08
C ALA A 32 11.46 -2.45 -2.56
N ALA A 33 11.76 -2.34 -3.85
CA ALA A 33 13.02 -2.78 -4.44
C ALA A 33 14.20 -1.98 -3.87
N LEU A 34 14.12 -0.65 -3.90
CA LEU A 34 15.18 0.24 -3.41
C LEU A 34 15.48 -0.02 -1.92
N LEU A 35 14.44 -0.12 -1.09
CA LEU A 35 14.59 -0.40 0.35
C LEU A 35 15.19 -1.78 0.60
N SER A 36 14.73 -2.80 -0.13
CA SER A 36 15.21 -4.18 0.02
C SER A 36 16.68 -4.31 -0.38
N TRP A 37 17.09 -3.73 -1.50
CA TRP A 37 18.49 -3.75 -1.94
C TRP A 37 19.39 -2.93 -1.02
N SER A 38 18.92 -1.77 -0.55
CA SER A 38 19.66 -0.94 0.42
C SER A 38 19.91 -1.68 1.72
N ALA A 39 18.87 -2.32 2.28
CA ALA A 39 19.00 -3.10 3.51
C ALA A 39 19.93 -4.31 3.33
N LEU A 40 19.85 -5.03 2.20
CA LEU A 40 20.77 -6.13 1.90
C LEU A 40 22.23 -5.65 1.81
N ALA A 41 22.47 -4.48 1.20
CA ALA A 41 23.79 -3.87 1.12
C ALA A 41 24.36 -3.51 2.50
N GLN A 42 23.50 -3.22 3.48
CA GLN A 42 23.83 -2.98 4.89
C GLN A 42 23.97 -4.28 5.71
N ASN A 43 23.92 -5.44 5.07
CA ASN A 43 23.96 -6.76 5.69
C ASN A 43 22.75 -7.09 6.58
N ASP A 44 21.61 -6.43 6.39
CA ASP A 44 20.37 -6.74 7.07
C ASP A 44 19.64 -7.94 6.43
N ARG A 45 18.72 -8.52 7.18
CA ARG A 45 17.86 -9.62 6.71
C ARG A 45 16.59 -9.06 6.12
N ILE A 46 16.28 -9.44 4.88
CA ILE A 46 15.11 -8.95 4.15
C ILE A 46 14.01 -10.01 4.15
N GLY A 47 12.82 -9.60 4.56
CA GLY A 47 11.57 -10.33 4.40
C GLY A 47 10.48 -9.42 3.87
N GLY A 48 9.28 -9.96 3.68
CA GLY A 48 8.15 -9.17 3.21
C GLY A 48 6.81 -9.80 3.52
N LEU A 49 5.78 -8.96 3.47
CA LEU A 49 4.37 -9.32 3.49
C LEU A 49 3.71 -8.58 2.33
N ILE A 50 3.52 -9.28 1.23
CA ILE A 50 2.96 -8.72 0.01
C ILE A 50 1.51 -9.18 -0.06
N PHE A 51 0.58 -8.29 -0.36
CA PHE A 51 -0.84 -8.63 -0.33
C PHE A 51 -1.64 -7.93 -1.43
N ASN A 52 -2.72 -8.58 -1.84
CA ASN A 52 -3.78 -8.02 -2.67
C ASN A 52 -5.13 -8.12 -1.94
N ASP A 53 -6.25 -7.96 -2.65
CA ASP A 53 -7.59 -8.01 -2.06
C ASP A 53 -7.97 -9.40 -1.54
N SER A 54 -7.48 -10.47 -2.17
CA SER A 54 -7.85 -11.84 -1.84
C SER A 54 -6.87 -12.54 -0.91
N ASP A 55 -5.57 -12.35 -1.12
CA ASP A 55 -4.52 -13.16 -0.52
C ASP A 55 -3.31 -12.34 -0.05
N HIS A 56 -2.35 -13.01 0.58
CA HIS A 56 -1.05 -12.44 0.91
C HIS A 56 0.05 -13.50 0.88
N THR A 57 1.28 -13.04 0.67
CA THR A 57 2.49 -13.90 0.71
C THR A 57 3.45 -13.37 1.77
N GLU A 58 3.80 -14.23 2.73
CA GLU A 58 4.83 -13.95 3.72
C GLU A 58 6.19 -14.48 3.25
N ILE A 59 7.20 -13.62 3.27
CA ILE A 59 8.60 -13.94 2.94
C ILE A 59 9.43 -13.79 4.20
N LYS A 60 9.94 -14.92 4.71
CA LYS A 60 10.75 -14.95 5.94
C LYS A 60 12.07 -14.18 5.75
N PRO A 61 12.48 -13.36 6.75
CA PRO A 61 13.70 -12.55 6.66
C PRO A 61 14.96 -13.39 6.52
N LYS A 62 15.71 -13.21 5.41
CA LYS A 62 17.00 -13.85 5.17
C LYS A 62 17.99 -12.82 4.60
N ARG A 63 19.27 -12.97 4.90
CA ARG A 63 20.36 -12.17 4.33
C ARG A 63 20.84 -12.80 3.02
N HIS A 64 19.98 -12.79 2.01
CA HIS A 64 20.30 -13.38 0.72
C HIS A 64 19.54 -12.67 -0.40
N LYS A 65 20.17 -12.53 -1.57
CA LYS A 65 19.56 -11.92 -2.76
C LYS A 65 18.22 -12.56 -3.14
N SER A 66 18.07 -13.88 -2.90
CA SER A 66 16.81 -14.57 -3.18
C SER A 66 15.62 -14.03 -2.39
N SER A 67 15.82 -13.48 -1.17
CA SER A 67 14.73 -12.86 -0.43
C SER A 67 14.25 -11.57 -1.08
N VAL A 68 15.17 -10.73 -1.53
CA VAL A 68 14.82 -9.52 -2.31
C VAL A 68 14.05 -9.91 -3.57
N LEU A 69 14.58 -10.88 -4.34
CA LEU A 69 13.90 -11.34 -5.56
C LEU A 69 12.54 -11.96 -5.27
N SER A 70 12.35 -12.64 -4.12
CA SER A 70 11.04 -13.17 -3.71
C SER A 70 10.04 -12.06 -3.40
N VAL A 71 10.47 -10.96 -2.74
CA VAL A 71 9.64 -9.77 -2.50
C VAL A 71 9.18 -9.16 -3.82
N LEU A 72 10.12 -8.98 -4.76
CA LEU A 72 9.81 -8.37 -6.06
C LEU A 72 8.92 -9.27 -6.93
N ARG A 73 9.17 -10.58 -6.91
CA ARG A 73 8.35 -11.54 -7.64
C ARG A 73 6.92 -11.57 -7.11
N ALA A 74 6.73 -11.67 -5.80
CA ALA A 74 5.39 -11.65 -5.21
C ALA A 74 4.66 -10.33 -5.53
N SER A 75 5.37 -9.19 -5.48
CA SER A 75 4.79 -7.90 -5.87
C SER A 75 4.37 -7.87 -7.34
N HIS A 76 5.21 -8.41 -8.24
CA HIS A 76 4.90 -8.52 -9.66
C HIS A 76 3.68 -9.41 -9.91
N ASP A 77 3.65 -10.60 -9.30
CA ASP A 77 2.59 -11.59 -9.50
C ASP A 77 1.22 -11.03 -9.03
N TYR A 78 1.18 -10.34 -7.89
CA TYR A 78 -0.04 -9.70 -7.39
C TYR A 78 -0.46 -8.47 -8.21
N ASN A 79 0.51 -7.66 -8.67
CA ASN A 79 0.23 -6.54 -9.57
C ASN A 79 -0.42 -7.03 -10.87
N HIS A 80 0.12 -8.07 -11.46
CA HIS A 80 -0.41 -8.67 -12.68
C HIS A 80 -1.86 -9.18 -12.47
N GLN A 81 -2.11 -9.87 -11.36
CA GLN A 81 -3.46 -10.30 -11.00
C GLN A 81 -4.44 -9.13 -10.83
N ALA A 82 -4.05 -8.05 -10.17
CA ALA A 82 -4.88 -6.87 -9.99
C ALA A 82 -5.25 -6.20 -11.32
N VAL A 83 -4.31 -6.17 -12.28
CA VAL A 83 -4.54 -5.56 -13.61
C VAL A 83 -5.38 -6.45 -14.53
N GLU A 84 -5.13 -7.78 -14.53
CA GLU A 84 -5.79 -8.70 -15.46
C GLU A 84 -7.15 -9.22 -14.98
N PHE A 85 -7.28 -9.53 -13.69
CA PHE A 85 -8.40 -10.30 -13.17
C PHE A 85 -9.46 -9.48 -12.45
N LYS A 86 -9.37 -8.15 -12.42
CA LYS A 86 -10.36 -7.27 -11.78
C LYS A 86 -10.88 -7.86 -10.47
N GLN A 87 -10.04 -7.87 -9.46
CA GLN A 87 -10.42 -8.40 -8.15
C GLN A 87 -11.53 -7.55 -7.53
N ILE A 88 -12.34 -8.16 -6.67
CA ILE A 88 -13.31 -7.42 -5.87
C ILE A 88 -12.53 -6.56 -4.88
N ASP A 89 -12.70 -5.24 -4.95
CA ASP A 89 -12.06 -4.27 -4.06
C ASP A 89 -12.42 -4.57 -2.60
N GLN A 90 -11.40 -4.84 -1.78
CA GLN A 90 -11.54 -5.08 -0.34
C GLN A 90 -10.69 -4.08 0.44
N PRO A 91 -11.15 -2.85 0.59
CA PRO A 91 -10.36 -1.79 1.23
C PRO A 91 -9.93 -2.13 2.66
N GLU A 92 -10.73 -2.93 3.37
CA GLU A 92 -10.40 -3.33 4.75
C GLU A 92 -9.35 -4.45 4.87
N LYS A 93 -8.91 -5.05 3.76
CA LYS A 93 -7.87 -6.10 3.77
C LYS A 93 -6.58 -5.65 4.46
N ILE A 94 -6.25 -4.37 4.37
CA ILE A 94 -5.08 -3.79 5.04
C ILE A 94 -5.11 -4.02 6.56
N ASN A 95 -6.28 -3.98 7.21
CA ASN A 95 -6.40 -4.18 8.66
C ASN A 95 -6.12 -5.63 9.05
N ILE A 96 -6.52 -6.58 8.19
CA ILE A 96 -6.25 -8.01 8.37
C ILE A 96 -4.75 -8.26 8.26
N VAL A 97 -4.11 -7.71 7.24
CA VAL A 97 -2.67 -7.84 7.00
C VAL A 97 -1.84 -7.25 8.14
N ILE A 98 -2.23 -6.09 8.67
CA ILE A 98 -1.56 -5.48 9.84
C ILE A 98 -1.73 -6.35 11.09
N LYS A 99 -2.90 -6.98 11.28
CA LYS A 99 -3.12 -7.94 12.38
C LYS A 99 -2.20 -9.16 12.26
N GLU A 100 -2.04 -9.71 11.06
CA GLU A 100 -1.14 -10.84 10.78
C GLU A 100 0.33 -10.45 10.95
N LEU A 101 0.72 -9.28 10.46
CA LEU A 101 2.05 -8.71 10.69
C LEU A 101 2.37 -8.68 12.21
N ARG A 102 1.43 -8.26 13.05
CA ARG A 102 1.59 -8.26 14.50
C ARG A 102 1.90 -9.63 15.07
N GLN A 103 1.35 -10.71 14.48
CA GLN A 103 1.56 -12.07 14.99
C GLN A 103 2.91 -12.66 14.57
N THR A 104 3.45 -12.24 13.43
CA THR A 104 4.63 -12.83 12.81
C THR A 104 5.91 -12.02 13.03
N ILE A 105 5.79 -10.73 13.31
CA ILE A 105 6.94 -9.84 13.43
C ILE A 105 7.70 -10.04 14.74
N LYS A 106 9.04 -10.00 14.61
CA LYS A 106 9.94 -10.11 15.77
C LYS A 106 10.33 -8.73 16.31
N PRO A 107 10.44 -8.57 17.64
CA PRO A 107 10.97 -7.35 18.23
C PRO A 107 12.34 -6.94 17.65
N GLY A 108 12.55 -5.63 17.50
CA GLY A 108 13.77 -5.08 16.91
C GLY A 108 13.83 -5.13 15.39
N SER A 109 12.73 -5.51 14.72
CA SER A 109 12.60 -5.39 13.27
C SER A 109 12.38 -3.94 12.85
N ASN A 110 12.69 -3.64 11.58
CA ASN A 110 12.33 -2.40 10.91
C ASN A 110 11.29 -2.72 9.83
N VAL A 111 10.14 -2.07 9.87
CA VAL A 111 9.00 -2.33 8.98
C VAL A 111 8.74 -1.12 8.11
N PHE A 112 8.68 -1.34 6.80
CA PHE A 112 8.23 -0.35 5.82
C PHE A 112 6.87 -0.77 5.28
N ILE A 113 5.83 0.02 5.52
CA ILE A 113 4.48 -0.23 4.99
C ILE A 113 4.26 0.74 3.82
N ILE A 114 4.12 0.18 2.63
CA ILE A 114 3.98 0.93 1.38
C ILE A 114 2.56 0.70 0.87
N SER A 115 1.70 1.73 0.94
CA SER A 115 0.28 1.64 0.63
C SER A 115 -0.32 3.03 0.38
N ASP A 116 -1.52 3.11 -0.17
CA ASP A 116 -2.36 4.32 -0.13
C ASP A 116 -3.11 4.47 1.20
N PHE A 117 -3.10 3.44 2.04
CA PHE A 117 -3.78 3.34 3.33
C PHE A 117 -5.31 3.50 3.26
N ILE A 118 -5.92 3.40 2.07
CA ILE A 118 -7.38 3.39 1.93
C ILE A 118 -7.94 2.16 2.65
N GLY A 119 -8.98 2.36 3.47
CA GLY A 119 -9.61 1.31 4.28
C GLY A 119 -8.92 1.02 5.62
N LEU A 120 -7.81 1.70 5.93
CA LEU A 120 -7.22 1.62 7.27
C LEU A 120 -8.19 2.23 8.29
N ASN A 121 -8.56 1.45 9.31
CA ASN A 121 -9.51 1.84 10.35
C ASN A 121 -8.89 1.78 11.75
N GLU A 122 -9.68 2.12 12.76
CA GLU A 122 -9.23 2.12 14.17
C GLU A 122 -8.66 0.77 14.63
N SER A 123 -9.19 -0.35 14.12
CA SER A 123 -8.67 -1.68 14.46
C SER A 123 -7.25 -1.88 13.94
N GLY A 124 -7.00 -1.51 12.68
CA GLY A 124 -5.66 -1.52 12.09
C GLY A 124 -4.69 -0.62 12.84
N ILE A 125 -5.13 0.60 13.19
CA ILE A 125 -4.34 1.55 13.99
C ILE A 125 -3.97 0.96 15.37
N LYS A 126 -4.90 0.34 16.07
CA LYS A 126 -4.62 -0.33 17.36
C LYS A 126 -3.55 -1.41 17.23
N HIS A 127 -3.58 -2.18 16.13
CA HIS A 127 -2.54 -3.17 15.88
C HIS A 127 -1.18 -2.52 15.58
N LEU A 128 -1.13 -1.45 14.77
CA LEU A 128 0.10 -0.70 14.49
C LEU A 128 0.71 -0.12 15.77
N HIS A 129 -0.10 0.51 16.63
CA HIS A 129 0.38 1.01 17.93
C HIS A 129 0.93 -0.10 18.83
N SER A 130 0.34 -1.30 18.76
CA SER A 130 0.87 -2.46 19.51
C SER A 130 2.24 -2.91 18.97
N ILE A 131 2.42 -2.91 17.64
CA ILE A 131 3.68 -3.29 16.99
C ILE A 131 4.76 -2.24 17.26
N LYS A 132 4.43 -0.93 17.15
CA LYS A 132 5.35 0.21 17.33
C LYS A 132 6.09 0.19 18.67
N LYS A 133 5.56 -0.50 19.68
CA LYS A 133 6.22 -0.62 21.00
C LYS A 133 7.55 -1.39 20.95
N HIS A 134 7.73 -2.25 19.96
CA HIS A 134 8.87 -3.18 19.87
C HIS A 134 9.55 -3.20 18.50
N VAL A 135 9.04 -2.41 17.55
CA VAL A 135 9.40 -2.42 16.14
C VAL A 135 9.41 -1.00 15.60
N ASP A 136 10.41 -0.65 14.83
CA ASP A 136 10.43 0.62 14.11
C ASP A 136 9.53 0.52 12.87
N ILE A 137 8.52 1.38 12.74
CA ILE A 137 7.57 1.38 11.61
C ILE A 137 7.72 2.68 10.83
N THR A 138 7.90 2.54 9.53
CA THR A 138 7.85 3.65 8.57
C THR A 138 6.70 3.42 7.60
N ALA A 139 5.71 4.31 7.62
CA ALA A 139 4.60 4.31 6.68
C ALA A 139 4.97 5.18 5.46
N ILE A 140 4.89 4.59 4.27
CA ILE A 140 5.14 5.27 3.00
C ILE A 140 3.83 5.32 2.23
N LYS A 141 3.24 6.52 2.17
CA LYS A 141 1.98 6.73 1.50
C LYS A 141 2.19 7.01 0.01
N ILE A 142 1.50 6.23 -0.82
CA ILE A 142 1.48 6.41 -2.28
C ILE A 142 0.14 7.05 -2.66
N ASN A 143 0.20 8.16 -3.39
CA ASN A 143 -0.97 8.86 -3.91
C ASN A 143 -0.81 9.13 -5.40
N ASP A 144 -1.92 9.13 -6.11
CA ASP A 144 -1.98 9.65 -7.47
C ASP A 144 -2.46 11.12 -7.46
N PRO A 145 -1.95 11.99 -8.34
CA PRO A 145 -2.40 13.38 -8.43
C PRO A 145 -3.91 13.55 -8.66
N LEU A 146 -4.57 12.63 -9.37
CA LEU A 146 -6.03 12.67 -9.56
C LEU A 146 -6.82 12.40 -8.27
N GLU A 147 -6.22 11.72 -7.28
CA GLU A 147 -6.86 11.51 -5.98
C GLU A 147 -6.90 12.82 -5.15
N THR A 148 -5.99 13.74 -5.44
CA THR A 148 -5.94 15.04 -4.74
C THR A 148 -6.86 16.09 -5.35
N ALA A 149 -7.05 16.04 -6.68
CA ALA A 149 -7.89 17.00 -7.40
C ALA A 149 -8.38 16.37 -8.71
N LEU A 150 -9.68 16.23 -8.86
CA LEU A 150 -10.28 15.82 -10.12
C LEU A 150 -10.08 16.95 -11.16
N PRO A 151 -9.62 16.62 -12.39
CA PRO A 151 -9.46 17.62 -13.42
C PRO A 151 -10.81 18.20 -13.83
N TYR A 152 -10.86 19.51 -14.01
CA TYR A 152 -12.03 20.21 -14.49
C TYR A 152 -12.21 19.95 -15.99
N HIS A 153 -12.94 18.88 -16.34
CA HIS A 153 -13.29 18.58 -17.73
C HIS A 153 -14.67 17.95 -17.80
N ALA A 154 -15.59 18.60 -18.51
CA ALA A 154 -16.90 18.06 -18.78
C ALA A 154 -16.80 16.73 -19.58
N GLY A 155 -17.57 15.72 -19.17
CA GLY A 155 -17.84 14.53 -19.98
C GLY A 155 -16.78 13.44 -19.99
N LYS A 156 -15.85 13.36 -19.05
CA LYS A 156 -14.99 12.18 -18.91
C LYS A 156 -15.69 11.06 -18.15
N GLN A 157 -15.67 9.88 -18.74
CA GLN A 157 -16.10 8.64 -18.08
C GLN A 157 -14.91 8.06 -17.31
N TYR A 158 -15.14 7.76 -16.05
CA TYR A 158 -14.20 7.04 -15.22
C TYR A 158 -14.75 5.63 -15.01
N SER A 159 -13.93 4.63 -15.28
CA SER A 159 -14.31 3.23 -15.07
C SER A 159 -13.40 2.64 -14.00
N ASN A 160 -14.00 1.95 -13.02
CA ASN A 160 -13.28 1.04 -12.14
C ASN A 160 -13.20 -0.38 -12.72
N GLY A 161 -13.56 -0.52 -14.01
CA GLY A 161 -13.58 -1.80 -14.71
C GLY A 161 -14.90 -2.58 -14.59
N GLU A 162 -15.77 -2.31 -13.61
CA GLU A 162 -17.09 -2.92 -13.46
C GLU A 162 -18.23 -1.94 -13.75
N LYS A 163 -18.04 -0.69 -13.39
CA LYS A 163 -19.05 0.36 -13.61
C LYS A 163 -18.37 1.55 -14.29
N GLU A 164 -18.93 1.92 -15.43
CA GLU A 164 -18.67 3.24 -16.01
C GLU A 164 -19.54 4.24 -15.27
N VAL A 165 -18.93 5.10 -14.51
CA VAL A 165 -19.63 6.20 -13.85
C VAL A 165 -19.22 7.47 -14.56
N SER A 166 -20.17 8.09 -15.25
CA SER A 166 -20.00 9.44 -15.78
C SER A 166 -20.14 10.41 -14.62
N PHE A 167 -19.03 10.93 -14.14
CA PHE A 167 -19.08 12.03 -13.20
C PHE A 167 -19.14 13.35 -13.97
N ASP A 168 -20.15 14.15 -13.67
CA ASP A 168 -20.14 15.54 -14.07
C ASP A 168 -19.18 16.29 -13.15
N THR A 169 -17.92 16.39 -13.58
CA THR A 169 -16.89 17.14 -12.85
C THR A 169 -17.18 18.64 -12.81
N ASN A 170 -18.21 19.14 -13.52
CA ASN A 170 -18.74 20.49 -13.37
C ASN A 170 -19.57 20.65 -12.09
N ASN A 171 -19.99 19.52 -11.48
CA ASN A 171 -20.69 19.56 -10.18
C ASN A 171 -19.69 19.92 -9.07
N ARG A 172 -19.65 21.20 -8.73
CA ARG A 172 -18.75 21.75 -7.70
C ARG A 172 -18.91 21.07 -6.34
N TYR A 173 -20.12 20.69 -5.98
CA TYR A 173 -20.40 19.98 -4.75
C TYR A 173 -19.72 18.59 -4.71
N PHE A 174 -19.77 17.86 -5.81
CA PHE A 174 -19.12 16.55 -5.92
C PHE A 174 -17.58 16.67 -5.85
N THR A 175 -16.99 17.61 -6.56
CA THR A 175 -15.52 17.81 -6.54
C THR A 175 -15.01 18.27 -5.18
N GLU A 176 -15.79 19.09 -4.47
CA GLU A 176 -15.47 19.51 -3.10
C GLU A 176 -15.58 18.34 -2.11
N GLN A 177 -16.64 17.51 -2.19
CA GLN A 177 -16.76 16.31 -1.34
C GLN A 177 -15.63 15.31 -1.56
N PHE A 178 -15.27 15.04 -2.81
CA PHE A 178 -14.16 14.16 -3.15
C PHE A 178 -12.84 14.65 -2.54
N LYS A 179 -12.55 15.94 -2.71
CA LYS A 179 -11.37 16.57 -2.11
C LYS A 179 -11.39 16.51 -0.59
N GLN A 180 -12.54 16.76 0.03
CA GLN A 180 -12.68 16.71 1.49
C GLN A 180 -12.43 15.30 2.02
N GLN A 181 -13.00 14.27 1.37
CA GLN A 181 -12.79 12.87 1.75
C GLN A 181 -11.30 12.48 1.68
N PHE A 182 -10.59 12.95 0.65
CA PHE A 182 -9.13 12.74 0.56
C PHE A 182 -8.36 13.43 1.70
N LEU A 183 -8.72 14.68 2.02
CA LEU A 183 -8.10 15.43 3.11
C LEU A 183 -8.36 14.79 4.48
N ASP A 184 -9.60 14.34 4.72
CA ASP A 184 -9.99 13.69 5.97
C ASP A 184 -9.23 12.36 6.16
N ASN A 185 -9.11 11.56 5.09
CA ASN A 185 -8.31 10.33 5.12
C ASN A 185 -6.82 10.63 5.38
N ASN A 186 -6.27 11.67 4.75
CA ASN A 186 -4.90 12.09 5.00
C ASN A 186 -4.68 12.56 6.44
N ALA A 187 -5.61 13.35 6.98
CA ALA A 187 -5.57 13.82 8.35
C ALA A 187 -5.63 12.64 9.34
N PHE A 188 -6.54 11.69 9.11
CA PHE A 188 -6.66 10.46 9.91
C PHE A 188 -5.35 9.66 9.92
N ILE A 189 -4.76 9.42 8.75
CA ILE A 189 -3.50 8.67 8.62
C ILE A 189 -2.36 9.43 9.32
N SER A 190 -2.20 10.73 9.05
CA SER A 190 -1.14 11.55 9.63
C SER A 190 -1.24 11.62 11.15
N HIS A 191 -2.45 11.77 11.69
CA HIS A 191 -2.67 11.84 13.14
C HIS A 191 -2.33 10.53 13.85
N ASN A 192 -2.61 9.40 13.23
CA ASN A 192 -2.49 8.09 13.87
C ASN A 192 -1.14 7.38 13.60
N LEU A 193 -0.37 7.81 12.59
CA LEU A 193 0.91 7.19 12.24
C LEU A 193 2.14 8.02 12.66
N GLN A 194 1.95 9.22 13.20
CA GLN A 194 2.99 10.01 13.87
C GLN A 194 3.26 9.43 15.27
#